data_fd3a3cd852d56e168f2fa87565b22288
#
_entry.id   fd3a3cd852d56e168f2fa87565b22288
#
_cell.length_a   1.000
_cell.length_b   1.000
_cell.length_c   1.000
_cell.angle_alpha   90.00
_cell.angle_beta   90.00
_cell.angle_gamma   90.00
#
_symmetry.space_group_name_H-M   'P 1'
#
loop_
_entity.id
_entity.type
_entity.pdbx_description
1 polymer ?
#
loop_
_entity_poly.entity_id
_entity_poly.type
_entity_poly.pdbx_seq_one_letter_code
_entity_poly.pdbx_strand_id
1 'polypeptide(L)' 'MAGRCFDDWQVGDRIEHEIRRTVTETDNLLFSVMTHNSQPLHIDAEAARASEFGQILVNGTFTFALMNGLTISDTTL' A
#
# COMPACT_ATOMS: atom_id res chain seq x y z
N MET A 1 10.18 -15.49 -12.01
CA MET A 1 9.69 -16.37 -10.95
C MET A 1 8.25 -16.80 -11.25
N ALA A 2 8.00 -18.07 -11.18
CA ALA A 2 6.67 -18.59 -11.45
C ALA A 2 5.74 -18.35 -10.25
N GLY A 3 4.45 -18.39 -10.50
CA GLY A 3 3.47 -18.35 -9.45
C GLY A 3 3.55 -19.56 -8.54
N ARG A 4 2.86 -19.52 -7.42
CA ARG A 4 2.85 -20.59 -6.43
C ARG A 4 1.44 -21.15 -6.29
N CYS A 5 1.34 -22.47 -6.31
CA CYS A 5 0.08 -23.16 -6.07
C CYS A 5 -0.12 -23.38 -4.58
N PHE A 6 -1.33 -23.77 -4.18
CA PHE A 6 -1.64 -24.00 -2.78
C PHE A 6 -0.65 -24.96 -2.10
N ASP A 7 -0.28 -26.04 -2.81
CA ASP A 7 0.62 -27.05 -2.26
C ASP A 7 2.07 -26.56 -2.09
N ASP A 8 2.40 -25.42 -2.68
CA ASP A 8 3.74 -24.83 -2.56
C ASP A 8 3.92 -24.03 -1.27
N TRP A 9 2.86 -23.89 -0.50
CA TRP A 9 2.86 -23.07 0.71
C TRP A 9 2.82 -23.91 1.97
N GLN A 10 3.54 -23.44 2.97
CA GLN A 10 3.49 -24.03 4.31
C GLN A 10 3.32 -22.93 5.33
N VAL A 11 2.66 -23.26 6.45
CA VAL A 11 2.51 -22.31 7.54
C VAL A 11 3.90 -21.91 8.06
N GLY A 12 4.10 -20.62 8.20
CA GLY A 12 5.39 -20.09 8.64
C GLY A 12 6.32 -19.70 7.50
N ASP A 13 5.92 -19.94 6.24
CA ASP A 13 6.72 -19.52 5.08
C ASP A 13 6.94 -18.00 5.12
N ARG A 14 8.13 -17.61 4.67
CA ARG A 14 8.51 -16.21 4.59
C ARG A 14 9.10 -15.93 3.22
N ILE A 15 8.63 -14.83 2.61
CA ILE A 15 9.14 -14.39 1.31
C ILE A 15 9.64 -12.97 1.46
N GLU A 16 10.90 -12.73 1.11
CA GLU A 16 11.44 -11.38 1.03
C GLU A 16 11.39 -10.94 -0.43
N HIS A 17 10.56 -9.95 -0.72
CA HIS A 17 10.37 -9.49 -2.09
C HIS A 17 11.55 -8.64 -2.55
N GLU A 18 12.02 -8.88 -3.77
CA GLU A 18 13.10 -8.09 -4.35
C GLU A 18 12.62 -6.70 -4.76
N ILE A 19 11.37 -6.61 -5.21
CA ILE A 19 10.82 -5.36 -5.68
C ILE A 19 10.52 -4.45 -4.50
N ARG A 20 11.03 -3.22 -4.59
CA ARG A 20 10.86 -2.22 -3.54
C ARG A 20 10.57 -0.89 -4.20
N ARG A 21 9.89 -0.03 -3.49
CA ARG A 21 9.71 1.34 -3.94
C ARG A 21 9.41 2.26 -2.77
N THR A 22 9.74 3.53 -2.94
CA THR A 22 9.37 4.56 -1.99
C THR A 22 7.93 4.99 -2.25
N VAL A 23 7.15 5.12 -1.20
CA VAL A 23 5.81 5.70 -1.27
C VAL A 23 5.95 7.20 -1.11
N THR A 24 5.31 7.95 -2.01
CA THR A 24 5.38 9.41 -1.99
C THR A 24 4.01 10.01 -1.63
N GLU A 25 3.99 11.29 -1.25
CA GLU A 25 2.74 12.00 -1.00
C GLU A 25 1.87 12.04 -2.25
N THR A 26 2.49 12.14 -3.43
CA THR A 26 1.77 12.14 -4.69
C THR A 26 1.02 10.83 -4.91
N ASP A 27 1.63 9.70 -4.59
CA ASP A 27 0.97 8.39 -4.69
C ASP A 27 -0.33 8.39 -3.90
N ASN A 28 -0.27 8.83 -2.67
CA ASN A 28 -1.42 8.87 -1.78
C ASN A 28 -2.49 9.83 -2.27
N LEU A 29 -2.07 11.03 -2.67
CA LEU A 29 -3.01 12.05 -3.13
C LEU A 29 -3.75 11.60 -4.40
N LEU A 30 -3.01 11.11 -5.38
CA LEU A 30 -3.61 10.64 -6.64
C LEU A 30 -4.56 9.47 -6.41
N PHE A 31 -4.16 8.51 -5.61
CA PHE A 31 -5.01 7.36 -5.31
C PHE A 31 -6.28 7.79 -4.60
N SER A 32 -6.16 8.66 -3.61
CA SER A 32 -7.31 9.13 -2.84
C SER A 32 -8.30 9.90 -3.70
N VAL A 33 -7.79 10.78 -4.57
CA VAL A 33 -8.64 11.55 -5.48
C VAL A 33 -9.28 10.63 -6.52
N MET A 34 -8.50 9.73 -7.09
CA MET A 34 -8.96 8.80 -8.13
C MET A 34 -10.09 7.89 -7.62
N THR A 35 -10.05 7.53 -6.36
CA THR A 35 -11.05 6.64 -5.76
C THR A 35 -12.14 7.40 -5.01
N HIS A 36 -12.17 8.73 -5.13
CA HIS A 36 -13.15 9.59 -4.46
C HIS A 36 -13.11 9.51 -2.93
N ASN A 37 -11.97 9.16 -2.35
CA ASN A 37 -11.81 9.18 -0.90
C ASN A 37 -11.35 10.56 -0.49
N SER A 38 -12.28 11.39 -0.06
CA SER A 38 -12.01 12.78 0.30
C SER A 38 -11.75 13.01 1.79
N GLN A 39 -11.41 11.97 2.51
CA GLN A 39 -11.12 12.10 3.95
C GLN A 39 -9.96 13.07 4.15
N PRO A 40 -10.18 14.17 4.89
CA PRO A 40 -9.15 15.20 5.06
C PRO A 40 -7.82 14.68 5.60
N LEU A 41 -7.85 13.66 6.43
CA LEU A 41 -6.64 13.06 6.99
C LEU A 41 -5.66 12.60 5.90
N HIS A 42 -6.17 12.24 4.73
CA HIS A 42 -5.35 11.76 3.61
C HIS A 42 -4.96 12.84 2.63
N ILE A 43 -5.72 13.92 2.53
CA ILE A 43 -5.55 14.89 1.44
C ILE A 43 -5.34 16.33 1.89
N ASP A 44 -5.56 16.64 3.16
CA ASP A 44 -5.47 18.00 3.67
C ASP A 44 -4.39 18.06 4.76
N ALA A 45 -3.24 18.63 4.42
CA ALA A 45 -2.11 18.71 5.34
C ALA A 45 -2.44 19.52 6.60
N GLU A 46 -3.28 20.54 6.46
CA GLU A 46 -3.65 21.38 7.59
C GLU A 46 -4.52 20.61 8.58
N ALA A 47 -5.52 19.88 8.07
CA ALA A 47 -6.38 19.04 8.90
C ALA A 47 -5.59 17.91 9.53
N ALA A 48 -4.68 17.31 8.78
CA ALA A 48 -3.86 16.20 9.27
C ALA A 48 -2.93 16.65 10.38
N ARG A 49 -2.37 17.86 10.28
CA ARG A 49 -1.49 18.38 11.31
C ARG A 49 -2.21 18.57 12.65
N ALA A 50 -3.49 18.90 12.62
CA ALA A 50 -4.32 19.06 13.81
C ALA A 50 -4.82 17.74 14.37
N SER A 51 -4.62 16.62 13.66
CA SER A 51 -5.03 15.30 14.11
C SER A 51 -4.05 14.73 15.13
N GLU A 52 -4.43 13.61 15.74
CA GLU A 52 -3.55 12.92 16.69
C GLU A 52 -2.24 12.41 16.05
N PHE A 53 -2.23 12.28 14.70
CA PHE A 53 -1.05 11.79 13.98
C PHE A 53 -0.08 12.91 13.60
N GLY A 54 -0.53 14.16 13.59
CA GLY A 54 0.30 15.32 13.30
C GLY A 54 0.76 15.46 11.85
N GLN A 55 0.34 14.57 10.96
CA GLN A 55 0.73 14.58 9.55
C GLN A 55 -0.26 13.78 8.73
N ILE A 56 -0.17 13.94 7.40
CA ILE A 56 -1.01 13.16 6.49
C ILE A 56 -0.73 11.67 6.66
N LEU A 57 -1.80 10.88 6.75
CA LEU A 57 -1.71 9.44 6.70
C LEU A 57 -1.98 8.95 5.29
N VAL A 58 -1.23 7.97 4.87
CA VAL A 58 -1.46 7.31 3.59
C VAL A 58 -2.76 6.53 3.66
N ASN A 59 -3.56 6.65 2.59
CA ASN A 59 -4.81 5.93 2.44
C ASN A 59 -4.55 4.42 2.61
N GLY A 60 -5.27 3.80 3.55
CA GLY A 60 -5.07 2.37 3.86
C GLY A 60 -5.34 1.45 2.69
N THR A 61 -6.30 1.81 1.83
CA THR A 61 -6.60 1.01 0.63
C THR A 61 -5.44 1.07 -0.37
N PHE A 62 -4.76 2.22 -0.47
CA PHE A 62 -3.55 2.31 -1.27
C PHE A 62 -2.48 1.37 -0.73
N THR A 63 -2.27 1.38 0.57
CA THR A 63 -1.29 0.53 1.23
C THR A 63 -1.58 -0.94 0.94
N PHE A 64 -2.85 -1.34 1.02
CA PHE A 64 -3.26 -2.70 0.73
C PHE A 64 -2.99 -3.07 -0.73
N ALA A 65 -3.35 -2.19 -1.66
CA ALA A 65 -3.14 -2.43 -3.08
C ALA A 65 -1.65 -2.54 -3.41
N LEU A 66 -0.83 -1.68 -2.83
CA LEU A 66 0.61 -1.72 -3.04
C LEU A 66 1.22 -3.00 -2.47
N MET A 67 0.81 -3.39 -1.28
CA MET A 67 1.27 -4.62 -0.66
C MET A 67 0.97 -5.81 -1.56
N ASN A 68 -0.25 -5.88 -2.07
CA ASN A 68 -0.63 -6.94 -3.01
C ASN A 68 0.21 -6.89 -4.27
N GLY A 69 0.40 -5.69 -4.84
CA GLY A 69 1.17 -5.51 -6.06
C GLY A 69 2.62 -5.97 -5.92
N LEU A 70 3.24 -5.69 -4.78
CA LEU A 70 4.62 -6.09 -4.54
C LEU A 70 4.81 -7.61 -4.46
N THR A 71 3.73 -8.35 -4.21
CA THR A 71 3.81 -9.81 -4.12
C THR A 71 3.69 -10.52 -5.46
N ILE A 72 3.24 -9.82 -6.50
CA ILE A 72 2.83 -10.44 -7.76
C ILE A 72 3.96 -11.28 -8.39
N SER A 73 5.15 -10.72 -8.49
CA SER A 73 6.23 -11.42 -9.18
C SER A 73 6.70 -12.68 -8.43
N ASP A 74 6.48 -12.74 -7.12
CA ASP A 74 6.92 -13.87 -6.30
C ASP A 74 5.83 -14.90 -6.07
N THR A 75 4.57 -14.58 -6.33
CA THR A 75 3.46 -15.46 -5.95
C THR A 75 2.52 -15.81 -7.08
N THR A 76 2.31 -14.93 -8.06
CA THR A 76 1.28 -15.13 -9.07
C THR A 76 1.76 -15.08 -10.52
N LEU A 77 2.99 -14.67 -10.76
CA LEU A 77 3.54 -14.67 -12.12
C LEU A 77 4.11 -16.02 -12.50
#